data_9eeecb3f11e02db4df340dfa7ed37c11
#
_entry.id   9eeecb3f11e02db4df340dfa7ed37c11
#
_cell.length_a   1.000
_cell.length_b   1.000
_cell.length_c   1.000
_cell.angle_alpha   90.00
_cell.angle_beta   90.00
_cell.angle_gamma   90.00
#
_symmetry.space_group_name_H-M   'P 1'
#
loop_
_entity.id
_entity.type
_entity.pdbx_description
1 polymer ?
#
loop_
_entity_poly.entity_id
_entity_poly.type
_entity_poly.pdbx_seq_one_letter_code
_entity_poly.pdbx_strand_id
1 'polypeptide(L)'
;MKIKILVPVYNDWQSLYKLIDEINNLSLSPEFQLSMIIVNDASNHDRPEEEKVFENIQSIKILNMNKNQGHARCIATGLKYIYEKEDFDYVIPMDGDGEDRPEEIVDFLTKTNEIENKTIVGERVCLLY
;
A
#
# COMPACT_ATOMS: atom_id res chain seq x y z
N MET A 1 -9.49 -7.43 11.65
CA MET A 1 -9.22 -6.01 11.31
C MET A 1 -8.77 -5.92 9.86
N LYS A 2 -9.44 -5.13 9.08
CA LYS A 2 -9.21 -4.99 7.63
C LYS A 2 -8.29 -3.82 7.35
N ILE A 3 -7.12 -4.09 6.79
CA ILE A 3 -6.08 -3.12 6.49
C ILE A 3 -5.93 -3.02 4.97
N LYS A 4 -6.04 -1.81 4.44
CA LYS A 4 -5.81 -1.52 3.02
C LYS A 4 -4.47 -0.82 2.88
N ILE A 5 -3.58 -1.37 2.07
CA ILE A 5 -2.31 -0.75 1.73
C ILE A 5 -2.47 -0.11 0.36
N LEU A 6 -2.25 1.19 0.30
CA LEU A 6 -2.45 2.02 -0.89
C LEU A 6 -1.10 2.44 -1.45
N VAL A 7 -0.82 2.04 -2.69
CA VAL A 7 0.47 2.30 -3.34
C VAL A 7 0.25 2.88 -4.73
N PRO A 8 0.72 4.11 -5.00
CA PRO A 8 0.77 4.63 -6.36
C PRO A 8 1.96 4.04 -7.12
N VAL A 9 1.81 3.84 -8.43
CA VAL A 9 2.88 3.38 -9.30
C VAL A 9 2.88 4.16 -10.62
N TYR A 10 4.07 4.52 -11.08
CA TYR A 10 4.29 5.04 -12.42
C TYR A 10 5.54 4.39 -13.02
N ASN A 11 5.33 3.49 -13.97
CA ASN A 11 6.36 2.74 -14.70
C ASN A 11 7.25 1.79 -13.87
N ASP A 12 7.42 2.02 -12.59
CA ASP A 12 8.32 1.23 -11.74
C ASP A 12 7.61 -0.02 -11.18
N TRP A 13 7.21 -0.90 -12.09
CA TRP A 13 6.56 -2.16 -11.74
C TRP A 13 7.47 -3.09 -10.96
N GLN A 14 8.77 -3.05 -11.24
CA GLN A 14 9.74 -3.90 -10.55
C GLN A 14 9.79 -3.60 -9.04
N SER A 15 9.87 -2.34 -8.68
CA SER A 15 9.85 -1.94 -7.26
C SER A 15 8.52 -2.27 -6.59
N LEU A 16 7.41 -2.11 -7.32
CA LEU A 16 6.09 -2.48 -6.80
C LEU A 16 6.01 -3.98 -6.50
N TYR A 17 6.43 -4.84 -7.41
CA TYR A 17 6.38 -6.28 -7.18
C TYR A 17 7.29 -6.73 -6.05
N LYS A 18 8.44 -6.10 -5.91
CA LYS A 18 9.32 -6.32 -4.76
C LYS A 18 8.61 -5.96 -3.44
N LEU A 19 7.94 -4.81 -3.40
CA LEU A 19 7.17 -4.38 -2.23
C LEU A 19 6.06 -5.38 -1.90
N ILE A 20 5.31 -5.84 -2.91
CA ILE A 20 4.25 -6.83 -2.72
C ILE A 20 4.80 -8.12 -2.12
N ASP A 21 5.92 -8.63 -2.63
CA ASP A 21 6.56 -9.82 -2.10
C ASP A 21 7.01 -9.65 -0.65
N GLU A 22 7.59 -8.50 -0.32
CA GLU A 22 8.02 -8.18 1.04
C GLU A 22 6.83 -8.09 2.01
N ILE A 23 5.73 -7.47 1.59
CA ILE A 23 4.49 -7.40 2.39
C ILE A 23 3.90 -8.80 2.59
N ASN A 24 3.89 -9.62 1.55
CA ASN A 24 3.37 -10.99 1.64
C ASN A 24 4.18 -11.85 2.61
N ASN A 25 5.46 -11.54 2.82
CA ASN A 25 6.34 -12.28 3.71
C ASN A 25 6.35 -11.75 5.16
N LEU A 26 5.55 -10.74 5.47
CA LEU A 26 5.44 -10.24 6.84
C LEU A 26 4.76 -11.25 7.74
N SER A 27 5.29 -11.41 8.95
CA SER A 27 4.67 -12.22 10.00
C SER A 27 3.68 -11.36 10.77
N LEU A 28 2.40 -11.48 10.44
CA LEU A 28 1.33 -10.74 11.09
C LEU A 28 0.40 -11.68 11.84
N SER A 29 -0.19 -11.15 12.91
CA SER A 29 -1.26 -11.85 13.61
C SER A 29 -2.44 -12.13 12.67
N PRO A 30 -3.10 -13.31 12.76
CA PRO A 30 -4.25 -13.64 11.90
C PRO A 30 -5.43 -12.67 11.99
N GLU A 31 -5.49 -11.84 13.01
CA GLU A 31 -6.54 -10.82 13.15
C GLU A 31 -6.43 -9.71 12.09
N PHE A 32 -5.25 -9.52 11.49
CA PHE A 32 -5.03 -8.52 10.45
C PHE A 32 -5.24 -9.13 9.08
N GLN A 33 -6.15 -8.54 8.32
CA GLN A 33 -6.47 -8.93 6.96
C GLN A 33 -5.95 -7.86 6.00
N LEU A 34 -4.87 -8.17 5.28
CA LEU A 34 -4.25 -7.23 4.35
C LEU A 34 -4.84 -7.36 2.96
N SER A 35 -5.14 -6.23 2.35
CA SER A 35 -5.44 -6.10 0.92
C SER A 35 -4.69 -4.90 0.37
N MET A 36 -4.38 -4.92 -0.92
CA MET A 36 -3.65 -3.84 -1.57
C MET A 36 -4.50 -3.17 -2.64
N ILE A 37 -4.43 -1.86 -2.69
CA ILE A 37 -4.98 -1.03 -3.75
C ILE A 37 -3.81 -0.32 -4.42
N ILE A 38 -3.57 -0.64 -5.67
CA ILE A 38 -2.52 -0.05 -6.48
C ILE A 38 -3.16 1.00 -7.38
N VAL A 39 -2.63 2.22 -7.41
CA VAL A 39 -3.08 3.25 -8.33
C VAL A 39 -2.02 3.43 -9.41
N ASN A 40 -2.33 2.96 -10.61
CA ASN A 40 -1.47 3.12 -11.78
C ASN A 40 -1.68 4.50 -12.38
N ASP A 41 -0.67 5.34 -12.29
CA ASP A 41 -0.71 6.74 -12.75
C ASP A 41 -0.46 6.86 -14.26
N ALA A 42 -1.22 6.09 -15.04
CA ALA A 42 -1.11 6.04 -16.50
C ALA A 42 0.32 5.69 -16.97
N SER A 43 0.86 4.61 -16.42
CA SER A 43 2.16 4.08 -16.86
C SER A 43 2.16 3.80 -18.35
N ASN A 44 3.25 4.12 -19.01
CA ASN A 44 3.47 3.83 -20.44
C ASN A 44 4.40 2.63 -20.66
N HIS A 45 4.89 2.01 -19.59
CA HIS A 45 5.53 0.70 -19.64
C HIS A 45 4.51 -0.37 -19.30
N ASP A 46 4.52 -1.47 -20.03
CA ASP A 46 3.61 -2.57 -19.78
C ASP A 46 3.89 -3.22 -18.42
N ARG A 47 2.80 -3.51 -17.73
CA ARG A 47 2.89 -4.27 -16.49
C ARG A 47 3.27 -5.71 -16.81
N PRO A 48 4.36 -6.25 -16.21
CA PRO A 48 4.68 -7.66 -16.35
C PRO A 48 3.54 -8.54 -15.84
N GLU A 49 3.18 -9.56 -16.62
CA GLU A 49 2.22 -10.56 -16.15
C GLU A 49 2.91 -11.50 -15.19
N GLU A 50 2.49 -11.47 -13.93
CA GLU A 50 2.91 -12.44 -12.93
C GLU A 50 1.68 -13.13 -12.35
N GLU A 51 1.59 -14.43 -12.55
CA GLU A 51 0.62 -15.27 -11.88
C GLU A 51 1.21 -15.75 -10.56
N LYS A 52 1.00 -14.98 -9.50
CA LYS A 52 1.37 -15.37 -8.15
C LYS A 52 0.15 -15.45 -7.26
N VAL A 53 0.12 -16.48 -6.44
CA VAL A 53 -0.83 -16.59 -5.34
C VAL A 53 -0.14 -16.09 -4.08
N PHE A 54 -0.76 -15.11 -3.41
CA PHE A 54 -0.25 -14.54 -2.18
C PHE A 54 -1.01 -15.13 -1.00
N GLU A 55 -0.28 -15.70 -0.04
CA GLU A 55 -0.90 -16.34 1.13
C GLU A 55 -1.40 -15.33 2.16
N ASN A 56 -0.69 -14.21 2.30
CA ASN A 56 -0.95 -13.22 3.35
C ASN A 56 -1.62 -11.93 2.87
N ILE A 57 -1.84 -11.82 1.57
CA ILE A 57 -2.57 -10.69 0.97
C ILE A 57 -3.86 -11.25 0.37
N GLN A 58 -5.00 -10.77 0.85
CA GLN A 58 -6.30 -11.30 0.44
C GLN A 58 -6.68 -10.91 -0.99
N SER A 59 -6.36 -9.69 -1.38
CA SER A 59 -6.63 -9.19 -2.73
C SER A 59 -5.70 -8.07 -3.11
N ILE A 60 -5.45 -7.94 -4.41
CA ILE A 60 -4.71 -6.82 -4.99
C ILE A 60 -5.57 -6.28 -6.13
N LYS A 61 -5.99 -5.03 -6.01
CA LYS A 61 -6.76 -4.32 -7.04
C LYS A 61 -5.92 -3.21 -7.64
N ILE A 62 -6.04 -3.02 -8.94
CA ILE A 62 -5.32 -1.98 -9.66
C ILE A 62 -6.34 -0.99 -10.23
N LEU A 63 -6.21 0.27 -9.84
CA LEU A 63 -6.96 1.38 -10.39
C LEU A 63 -6.09 2.06 -11.45
N ASN A 64 -6.59 2.18 -12.67
CA ASN A 64 -5.86 2.81 -13.76
C ASN A 64 -6.34 4.24 -13.96
N MET A 65 -5.44 5.21 -13.79
CA MET A 65 -5.72 6.61 -14.11
C MET A 65 -5.74 6.79 -15.64
N ASN A 66 -6.63 7.65 -16.15
CA ASN A 66 -6.74 7.91 -17.57
C ASN A 66 -5.54 8.70 -18.12
N LYS A 67 -4.91 9.50 -17.27
CA LYS A 67 -3.70 10.27 -17.59
C LYS A 67 -2.86 10.43 -16.35
N ASN A 68 -1.57 10.73 -16.53
CA ASN A 68 -0.67 10.99 -15.42
C ASN A 68 -1.13 12.23 -14.66
N GLN A 69 -1.37 12.07 -13.35
CA GLN A 69 -1.89 13.11 -12.46
C GLN A 69 -0.89 13.47 -11.34
N GLY A 70 0.12 12.65 -11.15
CA GLY A 70 1.09 12.80 -10.07
C GLY A 70 0.73 12.02 -8.80
N HIS A 71 1.72 11.88 -7.95
CA HIS A 71 1.67 11.04 -6.74
C HIS A 71 0.52 11.42 -5.80
N ALA A 72 0.39 12.71 -5.47
CA ALA A 72 -0.62 13.18 -4.52
C ALA A 72 -2.05 12.90 -5.00
N ARG A 73 -2.32 13.08 -6.30
CA ARG A 73 -3.64 12.79 -6.87
C ARG A 73 -3.94 11.29 -6.90
N CYS A 74 -2.94 10.47 -7.12
CA CYS A 74 -3.09 9.01 -7.04
C CYS A 74 -3.47 8.57 -5.64
N ILE A 75 -2.81 9.09 -4.62
CA ILE A 75 -3.17 8.83 -3.23
C ILE A 75 -4.60 9.29 -2.94
N ALA A 76 -4.95 10.51 -3.33
CA ALA A 76 -6.31 11.03 -3.12
C ALA A 76 -7.38 10.17 -3.83
N THR A 77 -7.12 9.76 -5.06
CA THR A 77 -8.02 8.88 -5.83
C THR A 77 -8.19 7.52 -5.15
N GLY A 78 -7.09 6.93 -4.70
CA GLY A 78 -7.11 5.66 -3.99
C GLY A 78 -7.87 5.74 -2.67
N LEU A 79 -7.65 6.79 -1.89
CA LEU A 79 -8.39 7.02 -0.64
C LEU A 79 -9.89 7.17 -0.88
N LYS A 80 -10.26 7.93 -1.90
CA LYS A 80 -11.67 8.09 -2.28
C LYS A 80 -12.30 6.76 -2.67
N TYR A 81 -11.61 5.97 -3.50
CA TYR A 81 -12.09 4.66 -3.92
C TYR A 81 -12.28 3.74 -2.71
N ILE A 82 -11.30 3.66 -1.82
CA ILE A 82 -11.37 2.81 -0.63
C ILE A 82 -12.55 3.23 0.26
N TYR A 83 -12.70 4.53 0.49
CA TYR A 83 -13.80 5.06 1.29
C TYR A 83 -15.18 4.73 0.72
N GLU A 84 -15.35 4.84 -0.60
CA GLU A 84 -16.64 4.64 -1.27
C GLU A 84 -16.97 3.18 -1.56
N LYS A 85 -15.96 2.33 -1.82
CA LYS A 85 -16.13 1.00 -2.41
C LYS A 85 -15.62 -0.15 -1.58
N GLU A 86 -14.81 0.11 -0.58
CA GLU A 86 -14.17 -0.94 0.22
C GLU A 86 -14.59 -0.88 1.67
N ASP A 87 -14.57 -2.04 2.31
CA ASP A 87 -14.72 -2.16 3.75
C ASP A 87 -13.33 -2.21 4.39
N PHE A 88 -13.08 -1.33 5.36
CA PHE A 88 -11.75 -1.18 5.95
C PHE A 88 -11.79 -0.62 7.37
N ASP A 89 -10.78 -0.95 8.16
CA ASP A 89 -10.54 -0.34 9.46
C ASP A 89 -9.43 0.72 9.38
N TYR A 90 -8.36 0.42 8.63
CA TYR A 90 -7.24 1.34 8.42
C TYR A 90 -6.76 1.32 6.97
N VAL A 91 -6.24 2.45 6.54
CA VAL A 91 -5.52 2.60 5.26
C VAL A 91 -4.10 3.04 5.56
N ILE A 92 -3.13 2.37 4.93
CA ILE A 92 -1.72 2.70 5.03
C ILE A 92 -1.23 3.08 3.64
N PRO A 93 -1.05 4.38 3.33
CA PRO A 93 -0.39 4.80 2.10
C PRO A 93 1.11 4.49 2.18
N MET A 94 1.66 3.93 1.11
CA MET A 94 3.09 3.64 0.98
C MET A 94 3.59 4.02 -0.41
N ASP A 95 4.86 4.41 -0.49
CA ASP A 95 5.54 4.60 -1.75
C ASP A 95 6.07 3.27 -2.27
N GLY A 96 5.93 3.05 -3.58
CA GLY A 96 6.39 1.82 -4.23
C GLY A 96 7.83 1.84 -4.73
N ASP A 97 8.62 2.84 -4.36
CA ASP A 97 9.97 3.08 -4.85
C ASP A 97 11.09 2.45 -4.00
N GLY A 98 10.72 1.76 -2.92
CA GLY A 98 11.66 1.11 -2.01
C GLY A 98 12.12 1.97 -0.84
N GLU A 99 11.66 3.22 -0.73
CA GLU A 99 12.00 4.10 0.41
C GLU A 99 11.23 3.74 1.68
N ASP A 100 9.98 3.32 1.54
CA ASP A 100 9.17 2.87 2.68
C ASP A 100 9.49 1.41 3.00
N ARG A 101 9.62 1.11 4.27
CA ARG A 101 10.03 -0.21 4.76
C ARG A 101 8.80 -1.02 5.17
N PRO A 102 8.51 -2.15 4.47
CA PRO A 102 7.32 -2.95 4.78
C PRO A 102 7.25 -3.46 6.22
N GLU A 103 8.39 -3.76 6.84
CA GLU A 103 8.44 -4.22 8.22
C GLU A 103 7.91 -3.19 9.23
N GLU A 104 7.88 -1.91 8.87
CA GLU A 104 7.29 -0.86 9.71
C GLU A 104 5.76 -0.96 9.77
N ILE A 105 5.13 -1.66 8.83
CA ILE A 105 3.69 -1.96 8.89
C ILE A 105 3.35 -2.67 10.19
N VAL A 106 4.19 -3.59 10.62
CA VAL A 106 4.00 -4.32 11.89
C VAL A 106 3.93 -3.36 13.07
N ASP A 107 4.79 -2.35 13.09
CA ASP A 107 4.82 -1.34 14.14
C ASP A 107 3.54 -0.50 14.15
N PHE A 108 3.06 -0.08 12.97
CA PHE A 108 1.79 0.63 12.85
C PHE A 108 0.61 -0.21 13.35
N LEU A 109 0.57 -1.48 12.97
CA LEU A 109 -0.52 -2.37 13.36
C LEU A 109 -0.50 -2.67 14.86
N THR A 110 0.66 -2.75 15.47
CA THR A 110 0.79 -2.86 16.93
C THR A 110 0.17 -1.65 17.63
N LYS A 111 0.39 -0.45 17.09
CA LYS A 111 -0.20 0.79 17.61
C LYS A 111 -1.73 0.84 17.48
N THR A 112 -2.33 0.21 16.49
CA THR A 112 -3.79 0.19 16.34
C THR A 112 -4.49 -0.49 17.52
N ASN A 113 -3.85 -1.43 18.19
CA ASN A 113 -4.39 -2.10 19.37
C ASN A 113 -4.36 -1.20 20.61
N GLU A 114 -3.49 -0.19 20.63
CA GLU A 114 -3.31 0.72 21.78
C GLU A 114 -4.16 1.98 21.63
N ILE A 115 -4.50 2.36 20.41
CA ILE A 115 -5.12 3.66 20.09
C ILE A 115 -6.31 3.45 19.15
N GLU A 116 -7.52 3.74 19.62
CA GLU A 116 -8.72 3.69 18.79
C GLU A 116 -9.00 5.05 18.12
N ASN A 117 -9.45 5.02 16.87
CA ASN A 117 -9.95 6.18 16.12
C ASN A 117 -8.96 7.35 15.99
N LYS A 118 -7.66 7.06 15.89
CA LYS A 118 -6.63 8.09 15.71
C LYS A 118 -5.76 7.82 14.49
N THR A 119 -5.25 8.90 13.94
CA THR A 119 -4.25 8.82 12.88
C THR A 119 -2.89 8.50 13.49
N ILE A 120 -2.21 7.49 12.95
CA ILE A 120 -0.86 7.11 13.35
C ILE A 120 0.10 7.56 12.26
N VAL A 121 1.12 8.34 12.65
CA VAL A 121 2.08 8.90 11.70
C VAL A 121 3.48 8.40 12.03
N GLY A 122 4.18 7.91 11.01
CA GLY A 122 5.59 7.57 11.11
C GLY A 122 6.47 8.82 10.99
N GLU A 123 7.48 8.93 11.83
CA GLU A 123 8.45 10.02 11.75
C GLU A 123 9.63 9.59 10.87
N ARG A 124 9.89 10.37 9.82
CA ARG A 124 11.07 10.16 8.97
C ARG A 124 12.20 11.04 9.49
N VAL A 125 13.27 10.40 9.97
CA VAL A 125 14.46 11.10 10.45
C VAL A 125 15.46 11.18 9.31
N CYS A 126 15.82 12.41 8.93
CA CYS A 126 16.83 12.71 7.91
C CYS A 126 18.10 13.18 8.62
N LEU A 127 19.19 12.42 8.47
CA LEU A 127 20.49 12.81 8.98
C LEU A 127 21.28 13.55 7.88
N LEU A 128 21.55 14.82 8.12
CA LEU A 128 22.39 15.64 7.23
C LEU A 128 23.81 15.66 7.78
N TYR A 129 24.74 15.30 6.94
CA TYR A 129 26.17 15.36 7.25
C TYR A 129 26.86 16.47 6.48
#